data_a597fbe24b39b494b460c959c408c89f
#
_entry.id   a597fbe24b39b494b460c959c408c89f
#
_cell.length_a   1.000
_cell.length_b   1.000
_cell.length_c   1.000
_cell.angle_alpha   90.00
_cell.angle_beta   90.00
_cell.angle_gamma   90.00
#
_symmetry.space_group_name_H-M   'P 1'
#
loop_
_entity.id
_entity.type
_entity.pdbx_description
1 polymer ?
#
loop_
_entity_poly.entity_id
_entity_poly.type
_entity_poly.pdbx_seq_one_letter_code
_entity_poly.pdbx_strand_id
1 'polypeptide(L)'
;MKNWRGTLTTILRSAGGKAHLSEIYPEVEILGENLGQEWKAVTRGNLERNCSDCDAWSGNHDVFALKEKGSGVWSLRTNAYKKEILDLNTKFFILTTGKKEHRDKDFEIYTWNTKKNNKVKEGDLFIYRIPQKVSLNNQFYFFGAGKIESLFYPHKDSQQYQADGDICARISKPIHFKKPIYQKNIKPKDLDGEREDWMYMFGQYGMDEISLDKFLYLLNKGTGDIQEFDEEENDIGAKAH
;
A
#
# COMPACT_ATOMS: atom_id res chain seq x y z
N MET A 1 -18.56 -7.28 -3.77
CA MET A 1 -18.44 -5.94 -4.39
C MET A 1 -17.12 -5.91 -5.15
N LYS A 2 -17.11 -5.42 -6.37
CA LYS A 2 -15.93 -5.50 -7.24
C LYS A 2 -14.85 -4.49 -6.80
N ASN A 3 -13.64 -4.94 -6.60
CA ASN A 3 -12.48 -4.05 -6.32
C ASN A 3 -12.00 -3.39 -7.63
N TRP A 4 -12.70 -2.35 -8.07
CA TRP A 4 -12.37 -1.62 -9.29
C TRP A 4 -10.95 -1.05 -9.29
N ARG A 5 -10.51 -0.49 -8.16
CA ARG A 5 -9.18 0.09 -8.05
C ARG A 5 -8.10 -0.98 -8.21
N GLY A 6 -8.22 -2.11 -7.53
CA GLY A 6 -7.30 -3.24 -7.68
C GLY A 6 -7.27 -3.79 -9.12
N THR A 7 -8.44 -3.93 -9.77
CA THR A 7 -8.52 -4.35 -11.18
C THR A 7 -7.78 -3.36 -12.09
N LEU A 8 -8.03 -2.06 -11.95
CA LEU A 8 -7.42 -1.02 -12.79
C LEU A 8 -5.91 -0.88 -12.54
N THR A 9 -5.44 -1.04 -11.31
CA THR A 9 -3.99 -1.06 -11.03
C THR A 9 -3.31 -2.27 -11.68
N THR A 10 -3.96 -3.42 -11.67
CA THR A 10 -3.44 -4.63 -12.34
C THR A 10 -3.34 -4.43 -13.84
N ILE A 11 -4.39 -3.90 -14.49
CA ILE A 11 -4.41 -3.62 -15.92
C ILE A 11 -3.28 -2.64 -16.29
N LEU A 12 -3.20 -1.51 -15.60
CA LEU A 12 -2.17 -0.51 -15.87
C LEU A 12 -0.77 -1.05 -15.62
N ARG A 13 -0.57 -1.86 -14.57
CA ARG A 13 0.72 -2.51 -14.32
C ARG A 13 1.14 -3.43 -15.46
N SER A 14 0.23 -4.27 -15.94
CA SER A 14 0.48 -5.18 -17.09
C SER A 14 0.75 -4.42 -18.38
N ALA A 15 0.16 -3.24 -18.56
CA ALA A 15 0.41 -2.33 -19.69
C ALA A 15 1.69 -1.46 -19.52
N GLY A 16 2.60 -1.83 -18.60
CA GLY A 16 3.84 -1.07 -18.37
C GLY A 16 3.63 0.25 -17.62
N GLY A 17 2.55 0.34 -16.84
CA GLY A 17 2.23 1.47 -15.97
C GLY A 17 1.42 2.60 -16.62
N LYS A 18 1.06 2.46 -17.90
CA LYS A 18 0.33 3.49 -18.68
C LYS A 18 -0.46 2.85 -19.81
N ALA A 19 -1.70 3.29 -20.00
CA ALA A 19 -2.54 2.87 -21.13
C ALA A 19 -3.60 3.93 -21.47
N HIS A 20 -4.09 3.90 -22.71
CA HIS A 20 -5.24 4.66 -23.15
C HIS A 20 -6.54 3.92 -22.81
N LEU A 21 -7.66 4.61 -22.65
CA LEU A 21 -8.97 4.00 -22.35
C LEU A 21 -9.39 2.91 -23.34
N SER A 22 -8.99 3.05 -24.62
CA SER A 22 -9.26 2.01 -25.65
C SER A 22 -8.52 0.69 -25.38
N GLU A 23 -7.43 0.73 -24.62
CA GLU A 23 -6.65 -0.45 -24.21
C GLU A 23 -7.15 -0.98 -22.85
N ILE A 24 -7.58 -0.07 -21.98
CA ILE A 24 -8.10 -0.42 -20.64
C ILE A 24 -9.45 -1.15 -20.74
N TYR A 25 -10.36 -0.68 -21.61
CA TYR A 25 -11.71 -1.24 -21.69
C TYR A 25 -11.74 -2.73 -22.07
N PRO A 26 -11.02 -3.23 -23.08
CA PRO A 26 -10.98 -4.65 -23.38
C PRO A 26 -10.50 -5.51 -22.19
N GLU A 27 -9.47 -5.03 -21.48
CA GLU A 27 -8.95 -5.73 -20.31
C GLU A 27 -9.96 -5.75 -19.14
N VAL A 28 -10.69 -4.66 -18.95
CA VAL A 28 -11.79 -4.60 -17.97
C VAL A 28 -12.89 -5.58 -18.34
N GLU A 29 -13.19 -5.74 -19.62
CA GLU A 29 -14.20 -6.69 -20.10
C GLU A 29 -13.77 -8.15 -19.86
N ILE A 30 -12.49 -8.46 -20.09
CA ILE A 30 -11.92 -9.81 -19.84
C ILE A 30 -11.89 -10.14 -18.35
N LEU A 31 -11.40 -9.21 -17.52
CA LEU A 31 -11.25 -9.41 -16.07
C LEU A 31 -12.55 -9.17 -15.29
N GLY A 32 -13.54 -8.59 -15.95
CA GLY A 32 -14.77 -8.13 -15.33
C GLY A 32 -15.87 -9.18 -15.30
N GLU A 33 -16.13 -9.77 -14.12
CA GLU A 33 -17.35 -10.56 -13.89
C GLU A 33 -18.57 -9.65 -13.74
N ASN A 34 -19.69 -9.98 -14.43
CA ASN A 34 -20.98 -9.32 -14.31
C ASN A 34 -20.94 -7.78 -14.47
N LEU A 35 -20.36 -7.32 -15.56
CA LEU A 35 -20.33 -5.91 -15.92
C LEU A 35 -21.75 -5.44 -16.27
N GLY A 36 -22.26 -4.43 -15.55
CA GLY A 36 -23.53 -3.76 -15.90
C GLY A 36 -23.41 -2.96 -17.20
N GLN A 37 -24.52 -2.49 -17.76
CA GLN A 37 -24.54 -1.74 -19.04
C GLN A 37 -23.63 -0.52 -19.05
N GLU A 38 -23.49 0.17 -17.91
CA GLU A 38 -22.72 1.42 -17.75
C GLU A 38 -21.26 1.20 -17.31
N TRP A 39 -20.72 0.01 -17.47
CA TRP A 39 -19.40 -0.34 -16.94
C TRP A 39 -18.26 0.58 -17.42
N LYS A 40 -18.32 1.11 -18.65
CA LYS A 40 -17.33 2.07 -19.17
C LYS A 40 -17.35 3.38 -18.40
N ALA A 41 -18.55 3.88 -18.05
CA ALA A 41 -18.70 5.07 -17.21
C ALA A 41 -18.20 4.81 -15.79
N VAL A 42 -18.52 3.64 -15.24
CA VAL A 42 -18.03 3.19 -13.92
C VAL A 42 -16.49 3.08 -13.92
N THR A 43 -15.89 2.54 -14.96
CA THR A 43 -14.43 2.46 -15.13
C THR A 43 -13.80 3.85 -15.07
N ARG A 44 -14.27 4.80 -15.90
CA ARG A 44 -13.77 6.18 -15.87
C ARG A 44 -13.95 6.85 -14.54
N GLY A 45 -15.14 6.74 -13.94
CA GLY A 45 -15.41 7.32 -12.62
C GLY A 45 -14.51 6.75 -11.52
N ASN A 46 -14.07 5.50 -11.62
CA ASN A 46 -13.09 4.95 -10.67
C ASN A 46 -11.69 5.49 -10.92
N LEU A 47 -11.26 5.66 -12.16
CA LEU A 47 -9.99 6.32 -12.47
C LEU A 47 -9.98 7.75 -11.94
N GLU A 48 -11.01 8.53 -12.23
CA GLU A 48 -11.14 9.94 -11.85
C GLU A 48 -11.20 10.15 -10.32
N ARG A 49 -12.00 9.34 -9.61
CA ARG A 49 -12.10 9.44 -8.13
C ARG A 49 -10.83 9.06 -7.38
N ASN A 50 -9.92 8.33 -8.02
CA ASN A 50 -8.64 7.92 -7.44
C ASN A 50 -7.44 8.62 -8.11
N CYS A 51 -7.63 9.83 -8.62
CA CYS A 51 -6.65 10.63 -9.34
C CYS A 51 -6.73 12.09 -8.90
N SER A 52 -5.71 12.61 -8.23
CA SER A 52 -5.67 13.99 -7.75
C SER A 52 -5.61 15.04 -8.87
N ASP A 53 -5.31 14.64 -10.11
CA ASP A 53 -5.34 15.52 -11.27
C ASP A 53 -6.77 15.78 -11.78
N CYS A 54 -7.79 15.12 -11.21
CA CYS A 54 -9.18 15.15 -11.67
C CYS A 54 -10.09 15.90 -10.70
N ASP A 55 -11.07 16.65 -11.25
CA ASP A 55 -12.07 17.38 -10.47
C ASP A 55 -12.95 16.45 -9.59
N ALA A 56 -13.12 15.19 -10.01
CA ALA A 56 -13.91 14.18 -9.30
C ALA A 56 -13.14 13.46 -8.18
N TRP A 57 -11.92 13.89 -7.89
CA TRP A 57 -11.10 13.26 -6.84
C TRP A 57 -11.78 13.30 -5.47
N SER A 58 -11.82 12.15 -4.80
CA SER A 58 -12.49 12.01 -3.50
C SER A 58 -11.63 12.43 -2.29
N GLY A 59 -10.39 12.87 -2.53
CA GLY A 59 -9.45 13.26 -1.46
C GLY A 59 -8.77 12.10 -0.73
N ASN A 60 -9.10 10.84 -1.05
CA ASN A 60 -8.63 9.69 -0.28
C ASN A 60 -7.49 8.92 -0.95
N HIS A 61 -7.65 8.58 -2.22
CA HIS A 61 -6.69 7.76 -2.95
C HIS A 61 -6.12 8.53 -4.13
N ASP A 62 -4.80 8.48 -4.29
CA ASP A 62 -4.10 9.05 -5.42
C ASP A 62 -3.21 7.96 -6.05
N VAL A 63 -3.88 7.02 -6.71
CA VAL A 63 -3.26 5.81 -7.29
C VAL A 63 -3.03 5.98 -8.78
N PHE A 64 -3.85 6.79 -9.43
CA PHE A 64 -3.79 7.05 -10.87
C PHE A 64 -3.36 8.48 -11.16
N ALA A 65 -2.81 8.67 -12.35
CA ALA A 65 -2.46 9.99 -12.87
C ALA A 65 -3.03 10.17 -14.27
N LEU A 66 -3.54 11.36 -14.55
CA LEU A 66 -4.01 11.78 -15.86
C LEU A 66 -3.01 12.78 -16.43
N LYS A 67 -2.35 12.42 -17.54
CA LYS A 67 -1.31 13.27 -18.12
C LYS A 67 -1.86 14.59 -18.65
N GLU A 68 -3.05 14.54 -19.28
CA GLU A 68 -3.71 15.68 -19.91
C GLU A 68 -5.21 15.45 -19.89
N LYS A 69 -5.97 16.48 -19.48
CA LYS A 69 -7.43 16.42 -19.43
C LYS A 69 -8.00 16.14 -20.83
N GLY A 70 -8.82 15.11 -20.95
CA GLY A 70 -9.40 14.69 -22.24
C GLY A 70 -8.53 13.77 -23.10
N SER A 71 -7.27 13.53 -22.74
CA SER A 71 -6.39 12.63 -23.52
C SER A 71 -6.82 11.15 -23.49
N GLY A 72 -7.59 10.74 -22.49
CA GLY A 72 -7.95 9.34 -22.26
C GLY A 72 -6.78 8.45 -21.84
N VAL A 73 -5.59 9.02 -21.59
CA VAL A 73 -4.38 8.29 -21.23
C VAL A 73 -4.18 8.34 -19.72
N TRP A 74 -4.19 7.17 -19.10
CA TRP A 74 -4.06 6.96 -17.67
C TRP A 74 -2.75 6.26 -17.32
N SER A 75 -2.21 6.54 -16.15
CA SER A 75 -1.00 5.88 -15.63
C SER A 75 -1.12 5.58 -14.15
N LEU A 76 -0.30 4.65 -13.66
CA LEU A 76 -0.08 4.49 -12.23
C LEU A 76 0.70 5.69 -11.70
N ARG A 77 0.27 6.23 -10.56
CA ARG A 77 1.04 7.25 -9.84
C ARG A 77 2.13 6.57 -9.01
N THR A 78 3.32 6.56 -9.55
CA THR A 78 4.48 5.87 -8.98
C THR A 78 5.64 6.84 -8.86
N ASN A 79 5.75 7.55 -7.73
CA ASN A 79 6.83 8.49 -7.47
C ASN A 79 8.10 7.79 -6.98
N ALA A 80 7.93 6.59 -6.40
CA ALA A 80 9.02 5.74 -5.95
C ALA A 80 8.83 4.29 -6.42
N TYR A 81 9.93 3.54 -6.46
CA TYR A 81 9.95 2.11 -6.85
C TYR A 81 9.33 1.80 -8.22
N LYS A 82 9.31 2.76 -9.15
CA LYS A 82 8.63 2.58 -10.45
C LYS A 82 9.07 1.31 -11.18
N LYS A 83 10.36 1.02 -11.20
CA LYS A 83 10.91 -0.19 -11.86
C LYS A 83 10.40 -1.46 -11.19
N GLU A 84 10.45 -1.51 -9.87
CA GLU A 84 10.01 -2.64 -9.08
C GLU A 84 8.49 -2.84 -9.17
N ILE A 85 7.73 -1.76 -9.14
CA ILE A 85 6.26 -1.80 -9.26
C ILE A 85 5.84 -2.36 -10.63
N LEU A 86 6.56 -2.07 -11.69
CA LEU A 86 6.27 -2.56 -13.04
C LEU A 86 6.75 -4.00 -13.28
N ASP A 87 7.64 -4.54 -12.45
CA ASP A 87 8.01 -5.97 -12.51
C ASP A 87 6.87 -6.82 -11.96
N LEU A 88 6.23 -7.59 -12.81
CA LEU A 88 5.05 -8.42 -12.47
C LEU A 88 5.35 -9.50 -11.42
N ASN A 89 6.62 -9.86 -11.23
CA ASN A 89 7.04 -10.82 -10.20
C ASN A 89 7.17 -10.19 -8.81
N THR A 90 7.30 -8.86 -8.72
CA THR A 90 7.40 -8.15 -7.44
C THR A 90 6.07 -8.24 -6.68
N LYS A 91 6.15 -8.67 -5.44
CA LYS A 91 5.04 -8.70 -4.49
C LYS A 91 5.18 -7.58 -3.46
N PHE A 92 4.08 -7.32 -2.77
CA PHE A 92 3.96 -6.23 -1.80
C PHE A 92 3.55 -6.78 -0.45
N PHE A 93 4.23 -6.32 0.61
CA PHE A 93 4.03 -6.83 1.95
C PHE A 93 3.88 -5.71 2.99
N ILE A 94 3.27 -6.05 4.11
CA ILE A 94 3.42 -5.30 5.35
C ILE A 94 4.35 -6.10 6.25
N LEU A 95 5.45 -5.48 6.69
CA LEU A 95 6.38 -6.05 7.65
C LEU A 95 6.17 -5.40 9.02
N THR A 96 5.86 -6.21 10.02
CA THR A 96 5.62 -5.75 11.39
C THR A 96 6.92 -5.80 12.19
N THR A 97 7.34 -4.66 12.73
CA THR A 97 8.54 -4.49 13.55
C THR A 97 8.20 -3.91 14.92
N GLY A 98 9.19 -3.69 15.77
CA GLY A 98 9.05 -2.98 17.05
C GLY A 98 8.82 -3.89 18.27
N LYS A 99 8.94 -5.20 18.14
CA LYS A 99 9.07 -6.06 19.33
C LYS A 99 10.45 -5.86 19.94
N LYS A 100 10.54 -5.60 21.25
CA LYS A 100 11.80 -5.42 21.97
C LYS A 100 12.77 -6.61 21.84
N GLU A 101 12.25 -7.78 21.54
CA GLU A 101 12.98 -9.04 21.37
C GLU A 101 13.57 -9.18 19.96
N HIS A 102 13.07 -8.44 18.98
CA HIS A 102 13.60 -8.45 17.62
C HIS A 102 14.79 -7.48 17.54
N ARG A 103 15.90 -7.98 17.05
CA ARG A 103 17.08 -7.14 16.72
C ARG A 103 17.03 -6.60 15.31
N ASP A 104 15.80 -6.36 14.83
CA ASP A 104 15.62 -5.64 13.59
C ASP A 104 16.29 -4.28 13.71
N LYS A 105 17.02 -3.92 12.68
CA LYS A 105 17.43 -2.55 12.46
C LYS A 105 16.54 -1.99 11.38
N ASP A 106 15.56 -1.19 11.77
CA ASP A 106 14.63 -0.59 10.84
C ASP A 106 15.39 0.03 9.65
N PHE A 107 14.92 -0.30 8.44
CA PHE A 107 15.51 0.13 7.17
C PHE A 107 16.89 -0.45 6.80
N GLU A 108 17.47 -1.32 7.62
CA GLU A 108 18.73 -2.02 7.32
C GLU A 108 18.53 -3.53 7.26
N ILE A 109 18.00 -4.12 8.34
CA ILE A 109 17.84 -5.56 8.49
C ILE A 109 16.47 -5.86 9.10
N TYR A 110 15.75 -6.79 8.49
CA TYR A 110 14.53 -7.38 9.03
C TYR A 110 14.73 -8.87 9.26
N THR A 111 14.25 -9.38 10.41
CA THR A 111 14.43 -10.77 10.81
C THR A 111 13.10 -11.47 11.07
N TRP A 112 12.98 -12.75 10.69
CA TRP A 112 11.81 -13.58 10.99
C TRP A 112 12.17 -15.05 11.10
N ASN A 113 11.23 -15.83 11.63
CA ASN A 113 11.41 -17.27 11.81
C ASN A 113 10.78 -18.03 10.63
N THR A 114 11.48 -19.04 10.09
CA THR A 114 11.01 -19.90 8.99
C THR A 114 9.68 -20.60 9.27
N LYS A 115 9.34 -20.83 10.53
CA LYS A 115 8.05 -21.40 10.93
C LYS A 115 6.87 -20.49 10.58
N LYS A 116 7.12 -19.20 10.35
CA LYS A 116 6.12 -18.22 9.91
C LYS A 116 6.24 -18.08 8.41
N ASN A 117 5.45 -18.79 7.70
CA ASN A 117 5.11 -18.72 6.27
C ASN A 117 5.97 -17.74 5.44
N ASN A 118 7.12 -18.21 4.94
CA ASN A 118 8.08 -17.40 4.23
C ASN A 118 7.68 -17.21 2.76
N LYS A 119 6.96 -16.12 2.46
CA LYS A 119 6.56 -15.75 1.09
C LYS A 119 7.40 -14.64 0.48
N VAL A 120 8.15 -13.92 1.30
CA VAL A 120 8.94 -12.77 0.88
C VAL A 120 10.18 -13.23 0.12
N LYS A 121 10.48 -12.55 -0.98
CA LYS A 121 11.62 -12.82 -1.86
C LYS A 121 12.45 -11.55 -2.10
N GLU A 122 13.65 -11.75 -2.60
CA GLU A 122 14.47 -10.66 -3.11
C GLU A 122 13.74 -9.91 -4.23
N GLY A 123 13.77 -8.61 -4.18
CA GLY A 123 13.04 -7.73 -5.10
C GLY A 123 11.68 -7.28 -4.61
N ASP A 124 11.06 -7.98 -3.64
CA ASP A 124 9.76 -7.60 -3.10
C ASP A 124 9.81 -6.26 -2.37
N LEU A 125 8.69 -5.55 -2.40
CA LEU A 125 8.50 -4.28 -1.72
C LEU A 125 7.65 -4.45 -0.47
N PHE A 126 7.87 -3.58 0.51
CA PHE A 126 7.11 -3.63 1.74
C PHE A 126 6.87 -2.26 2.36
N ILE A 127 5.85 -2.22 3.24
CA ILE A 127 5.56 -1.10 4.15
C ILE A 127 5.83 -1.58 5.58
N TYR A 128 6.55 -0.79 6.36
CA TYR A 128 6.78 -1.05 7.79
C TYR A 128 5.58 -0.66 8.64
N ARG A 129 5.25 -1.52 9.60
CA ARG A 129 4.21 -1.30 10.59
C ARG A 129 4.72 -1.50 12.02
N ILE A 130 4.40 -0.57 12.91
CA ILE A 130 4.47 -0.79 14.36
C ILE A 130 3.11 -1.30 14.81
N PRO A 131 3.04 -2.47 15.49
CA PRO A 131 1.78 -3.01 15.99
C PRO A 131 1.28 -2.25 17.21
N GLN A 132 -0.03 -2.29 17.46
CA GLN A 132 -0.69 -1.61 18.56
C GLN A 132 -0.04 -1.88 19.93
N LYS A 133 0.32 -3.15 20.20
CA LYS A 133 0.86 -3.59 21.51
C LYS A 133 2.19 -2.95 21.91
N VAL A 134 2.97 -2.44 20.95
CA VAL A 134 4.26 -1.80 21.21
C VAL A 134 4.27 -0.32 20.90
N SER A 135 3.20 0.18 20.31
CA SER A 135 3.01 1.59 20.04
C SER A 135 2.69 2.38 21.30
N LEU A 136 3.33 3.53 21.49
CA LEU A 136 3.10 4.42 22.64
C LEU A 136 1.65 4.92 22.72
N ASN A 137 0.97 5.04 21.58
CA ASN A 137 -0.40 5.58 21.49
C ASN A 137 -1.47 4.50 21.47
N ASN A 138 -1.11 3.24 21.73
CA ASN A 138 -2.02 2.09 21.64
C ASN A 138 -2.78 2.00 20.29
N GLN A 139 -2.14 2.46 19.22
CA GLN A 139 -2.63 2.37 17.84
C GLN A 139 -1.51 1.82 16.97
N PHE A 140 -1.82 0.94 16.02
CA PHE A 140 -0.80 0.62 15.03
C PHE A 140 -0.59 1.82 14.09
N TYR A 141 0.60 1.88 13.50
CA TYR A 141 0.90 2.88 12.48
C TYR A 141 1.93 2.37 11.47
N PHE A 142 1.88 2.93 10.27
CA PHE A 142 2.87 2.72 9.22
C PHE A 142 3.85 3.89 9.21
N PHE A 143 5.15 3.62 9.00
CA PHE A 143 6.17 4.67 9.16
C PHE A 143 7.25 4.68 8.08
N GLY A 144 7.20 3.74 7.13
CA GLY A 144 8.14 3.72 6.03
C GLY A 144 7.94 2.56 5.09
N ALA A 145 8.76 2.53 4.04
CA ALA A 145 8.77 1.51 3.01
C ALA A 145 10.20 1.10 2.66
N GLY A 146 10.36 -0.02 1.98
CA GLY A 146 11.66 -0.48 1.52
C GLY A 146 11.54 -1.62 0.50
N LYS A 147 12.70 -2.05 0.01
CA LYS A 147 12.85 -3.19 -0.88
C LYS A 147 13.68 -4.27 -0.19
N ILE A 148 13.29 -5.52 -0.33
CA ILE A 148 14.11 -6.66 0.04
C ILE A 148 15.27 -6.75 -0.96
N GLU A 149 16.48 -6.48 -0.51
CA GLU A 149 17.67 -6.53 -1.35
C GLU A 149 18.19 -7.95 -1.50
N SER A 150 18.37 -8.63 -0.36
CA SER A 150 18.86 -10.00 -0.31
C SER A 150 18.39 -10.72 0.94
N LEU A 151 18.30 -12.04 0.84
CA LEU A 151 17.99 -12.92 1.97
C LEU A 151 19.27 -13.65 2.42
N PHE A 152 19.46 -13.81 3.72
CA PHE A 152 20.56 -14.57 4.27
C PHE A 152 20.16 -15.29 5.55
N TYR A 153 20.90 -16.35 5.86
CA TYR A 153 20.70 -17.18 7.04
C TYR A 153 21.85 -16.93 8.00
N PRO A 154 21.63 -16.28 9.14
CA PRO A 154 22.69 -16.04 10.11
C PRO A 154 23.17 -17.36 10.71
N HIS A 155 24.47 -17.44 11.06
CA HIS A 155 24.99 -18.57 11.80
C HIS A 155 24.29 -18.70 13.14
N LYS A 156 24.07 -19.95 13.60
CA LYS A 156 23.41 -20.25 14.87
C LYS A 156 24.02 -19.53 16.07
N ASP A 157 25.32 -19.29 16.02
CA ASP A 157 26.07 -18.58 17.08
C ASP A 157 26.08 -17.07 16.90
N SER A 158 25.50 -16.56 15.81
CA SER A 158 25.46 -15.12 15.57
C SER A 158 24.42 -14.45 16.46
N GLN A 159 24.67 -13.18 16.80
CA GLN A 159 23.68 -12.40 17.56
C GLN A 159 22.33 -12.26 16.84
N GLN A 160 22.33 -12.26 15.49
CA GLN A 160 21.11 -12.19 14.68
C GLN A 160 20.28 -13.46 14.77
N TYR A 161 20.92 -14.62 14.82
CA TYR A 161 20.23 -15.88 15.01
C TYR A 161 19.57 -15.99 16.39
N GLN A 162 20.23 -15.47 17.43
CA GLN A 162 19.71 -15.47 18.81
C GLN A 162 18.53 -14.54 19.02
N ALA A 163 18.25 -13.67 18.05
CA ALA A 163 17.20 -12.66 18.12
C ALA A 163 15.86 -13.06 17.49
N ASP A 164 15.52 -14.31 17.45
CA ASP A 164 14.24 -14.83 16.91
C ASP A 164 14.14 -14.99 15.40
N GLY A 165 15.22 -14.81 14.65
CA GLY A 165 15.20 -14.92 13.20
C GLY A 165 16.20 -15.93 12.68
N ASP A 166 15.73 -16.98 12.05
CA ASP A 166 16.56 -17.90 11.27
C ASP A 166 16.68 -17.46 9.80
N ILE A 167 15.95 -16.43 9.39
CA ILE A 167 16.09 -15.72 8.11
C ILE A 167 16.21 -14.23 8.38
N CYS A 168 17.11 -13.58 7.66
CA CYS A 168 17.29 -12.14 7.65
C CYS A 168 17.18 -11.59 6.22
N ALA A 169 16.61 -10.41 6.08
CA ALA A 169 16.63 -9.64 4.85
C ALA A 169 17.46 -8.38 5.03
N ARG A 170 18.35 -8.11 4.08
CA ARG A 170 18.90 -6.76 3.89
C ARG A 170 17.88 -5.91 3.19
N ILE A 171 17.77 -4.67 3.63
CA ILE A 171 16.82 -3.68 3.08
C ILE A 171 17.60 -2.69 2.23
N SER A 172 17.05 -2.37 1.08
CA SER A 172 17.55 -1.30 0.20
C SER A 172 16.46 -0.31 -0.15
N LYS A 173 16.85 0.83 -0.72
CA LYS A 173 15.96 1.91 -1.13
C LYS A 173 14.96 2.31 -0.03
N PRO A 174 15.40 2.56 1.21
CA PRO A 174 14.49 2.89 2.30
C PRO A 174 13.79 4.24 2.04
N ILE A 175 12.50 4.30 2.40
CA ILE A 175 11.70 5.52 2.38
C ILE A 175 11.12 5.71 3.77
N HIS A 176 11.51 6.78 4.43
CA HIS A 176 10.90 7.22 5.68
C HIS A 176 9.65 8.05 5.35
N PHE A 177 8.53 7.74 5.98
CA PHE A 177 7.33 8.54 5.81
C PHE A 177 7.48 9.90 6.48
N LYS A 178 7.05 10.94 5.80
CA LYS A 178 7.07 12.31 6.35
C LYS A 178 6.25 12.42 7.64
N LYS A 179 5.11 11.70 7.67
CA LYS A 179 4.26 11.54 8.85
C LYS A 179 3.85 10.08 8.96
N PRO A 180 3.85 9.47 10.16
CA PRO A 180 3.29 8.14 10.37
C PRO A 180 1.81 8.11 10.03
N ILE A 181 1.37 7.02 9.39
CA ILE A 181 -0.05 6.81 9.08
C ILE A 181 -0.66 5.98 10.21
N TYR A 182 -1.40 6.63 11.10
CA TYR A 182 -2.06 5.97 12.22
C TYR A 182 -3.35 5.26 11.79
N GLN A 183 -3.72 4.21 12.52
CA GLN A 183 -4.93 3.44 12.32
C GLN A 183 -6.18 4.32 12.15
N LYS A 184 -6.35 5.32 13.01
CA LYS A 184 -7.48 6.25 12.99
C LYS A 184 -7.60 7.05 11.68
N ASN A 185 -6.48 7.24 10.97
CA ASN A 185 -6.40 8.01 9.73
C ASN A 185 -6.67 7.16 8.49
N ILE A 186 -7.00 5.89 8.66
CA ILE A 186 -7.32 4.97 7.58
C ILE A 186 -8.80 4.61 7.71
N LYS A 187 -9.62 5.10 6.78
CA LYS A 187 -11.07 4.84 6.80
C LYS A 187 -11.34 3.49 6.09
N PRO A 188 -12.21 2.61 6.62
CA PRO A 188 -12.52 1.33 5.99
C PRO A 188 -13.01 1.46 4.54
N LYS A 189 -13.79 2.50 4.23
CA LYS A 189 -14.25 2.80 2.87
C LYS A 189 -13.13 3.15 1.88
N ASP A 190 -11.95 3.50 2.38
CA ASP A 190 -10.79 3.82 1.55
C ASP A 190 -10.14 2.54 0.99
N LEU A 191 -10.58 1.39 1.42
CA LEU A 191 -10.05 0.07 1.04
C LEU A 191 -11.08 -0.79 0.28
N ASP A 192 -11.95 -0.13 -0.50
CA ASP A 192 -12.88 -0.72 -1.47
C ASP A 192 -13.68 -1.93 -0.96
N GLY A 193 -14.57 -1.69 0.01
CA GLY A 193 -15.57 -2.67 0.40
C GLY A 193 -15.01 -3.93 1.06
N GLU A 194 -13.75 -3.96 1.40
CA GLU A 194 -13.23 -4.95 2.32
C GLU A 194 -13.87 -4.71 3.70
N ARG A 195 -14.17 -5.81 4.39
CA ARG A 195 -14.84 -5.79 5.68
C ARG A 195 -14.09 -4.91 6.68
N GLU A 196 -14.79 -4.36 7.64
CA GLU A 196 -14.20 -3.57 8.74
C GLU A 196 -13.07 -4.29 9.48
N ASP A 197 -12.99 -5.59 9.32
CA ASP A 197 -11.99 -6.47 9.91
C ASP A 197 -10.63 -6.48 9.17
N TRP A 198 -10.43 -5.75 8.06
CA TRP A 198 -9.11 -5.59 7.45
C TRP A 198 -8.04 -5.14 8.46
N MET A 199 -8.44 -4.41 9.49
CA MET A 199 -7.55 -4.02 10.60
C MET A 199 -7.04 -5.22 11.40
N TYR A 200 -7.78 -6.33 11.43
CA TYR A 200 -7.38 -7.57 12.09
C TYR A 200 -6.55 -8.47 11.18
N MET A 201 -6.73 -8.36 9.86
CA MET A 201 -5.96 -9.17 8.89
C MET A 201 -4.46 -8.87 8.94
N PHE A 202 -4.07 -7.64 9.30
CA PHE A 202 -2.67 -7.25 9.46
C PHE A 202 -2.05 -7.68 10.80
N GLY A 203 -2.70 -8.50 11.59
CA GLY A 203 -2.35 -8.67 13.00
C GLY A 203 -1.65 -9.95 13.39
N GLN A 204 -1.82 -11.05 12.65
CA GLN A 204 -1.48 -12.35 13.24
C GLN A 204 -0.05 -12.83 12.94
N TYR A 205 0.55 -12.48 11.81
CA TYR A 205 1.76 -13.19 11.37
C TYR A 205 2.99 -12.30 11.11
N GLY A 206 2.86 -10.99 11.15
CA GLY A 206 4.00 -10.07 10.99
C GLY A 206 4.45 -9.83 9.54
N MET A 207 3.95 -10.61 8.57
CA MET A 207 4.27 -10.52 7.15
C MET A 207 3.00 -10.82 6.35
N ASP A 208 2.28 -9.78 5.95
CA ASP A 208 1.03 -9.92 5.20
C ASP A 208 1.22 -9.43 3.76
N GLU A 209 0.90 -10.28 2.79
CA GLU A 209 0.89 -9.88 1.37
C GLU A 209 -0.30 -8.96 1.12
N ILE A 210 -0.07 -7.84 0.46
CA ILE A 210 -1.08 -6.84 0.12
C ILE A 210 -1.13 -6.62 -1.39
N SER A 211 -2.24 -6.10 -1.88
CA SER A 211 -2.38 -5.72 -3.29
C SER A 211 -1.60 -4.45 -3.62
N LEU A 212 -1.29 -4.27 -4.91
CA LEU A 212 -0.56 -3.09 -5.39
C LEU A 212 -1.28 -1.78 -5.05
N ASP A 213 -2.60 -1.73 -5.19
CA ASP A 213 -3.38 -0.52 -4.89
C ASP A 213 -3.28 -0.11 -3.41
N LYS A 214 -3.27 -1.09 -2.48
CA LYS A 214 -3.04 -0.83 -1.05
C LYS A 214 -1.61 -0.37 -0.78
N PHE A 215 -0.64 -0.99 -1.44
CA PHE A 215 0.76 -0.57 -1.33
C PHE A 215 0.94 0.88 -1.78
N LEU A 216 0.41 1.23 -2.97
CA LEU A 216 0.47 2.59 -3.51
C LEU A 216 -0.24 3.61 -2.61
N TYR A 217 -1.42 3.25 -2.09
CA TYR A 217 -2.15 4.09 -1.15
C TYR A 217 -1.31 4.44 0.08
N LEU A 218 -0.74 3.44 0.75
CA LEU A 218 0.08 3.66 1.93
C LEU A 218 1.37 4.41 1.60
N LEU A 219 2.02 4.08 0.48
CA LEU A 219 3.25 4.73 0.05
C LEU A 219 3.01 6.23 -0.22
N ASN A 220 2.02 6.56 -1.05
CA ASN A 220 1.74 7.94 -1.44
C ASN A 220 1.27 8.77 -0.24
N LYS A 221 0.39 8.21 0.61
CA LYS A 221 -0.03 8.87 1.85
C LYS A 221 1.13 9.12 2.82
N GLY A 222 2.04 8.18 2.96
CA GLY A 222 3.20 8.31 3.86
C GLY A 222 4.27 9.26 3.33
N THR A 223 4.46 9.35 2.02
CA THR A 223 5.41 10.29 1.39
C THR A 223 4.88 11.73 1.36
N GLY A 224 3.58 11.92 1.60
CA GLY A 224 2.94 13.24 1.58
C GLY A 224 2.70 13.75 0.16
N ASP A 225 2.62 12.86 -0.83
CA ASP A 225 2.28 13.20 -2.21
C ASP A 225 0.74 13.34 -2.41
N ILE A 226 -0.03 13.00 -1.38
CA ILE A 226 -1.46 13.29 -1.28
C ILE A 226 -1.61 14.60 -0.52
N GLN A 227 -2.22 15.62 -1.12
CA GLN A 227 -2.67 16.80 -0.38
C GLN A 227 -3.79 16.33 0.57
N GLU A 228 -3.49 16.24 1.85
CA GLU A 228 -4.53 16.11 2.87
C GLU A 228 -5.25 17.46 2.93
N PHE A 229 -6.50 17.52 2.47
CA PHE A 229 -7.42 18.54 2.93
C PHE A 229 -7.70 18.18 4.39
N ASP A 230 -7.06 18.88 5.31
CA ASP A 230 -7.49 18.92 6.71
C ASP A 230 -8.95 19.37 6.68
N GLU A 231 -9.87 18.47 6.96
CA GLU A 231 -11.20 18.83 7.42
C GLU A 231 -10.97 19.48 8.79
N GLU A 232 -10.65 20.79 8.79
CA GLU A 232 -10.64 21.58 10.01
C GLU A 232 -12.00 21.45 10.67
N GLU A 233 -11.93 21.03 11.91
CA GLU A 233 -13.00 21.01 12.90
C GLU A 233 -13.92 22.25 12.77
N ASN A 234 -15.02 22.10 12.06
CA ASN A 234 -16.18 22.97 12.23
C ASN A 234 -17.08 22.39 13.31
N ASP A 235 -16.54 22.27 14.51
CA ASP A 235 -17.36 22.04 15.72
C ASP A 235 -17.10 23.15 16.74
N ILE A 236 -17.36 24.38 16.34
CA ILE A 236 -17.50 25.51 17.28
C ILE A 236 -18.89 26.10 17.09
N GLY A 237 -19.80 25.75 17.98
CA GLY A 237 -20.95 26.61 18.19
C GLY A 237 -22.31 25.98 18.30
N ALA A 238 -22.55 25.22 19.36
CA ALA A 238 -23.91 25.08 19.88
C ALA A 238 -23.90 24.83 21.38
N LYS A 239 -23.41 25.82 22.13
CA LYS A 239 -23.76 25.99 23.55
C LYS A 239 -23.88 27.48 23.82
N ALA A 240 -25.08 28.01 23.71
CA ALA A 240 -25.59 29.14 24.50
C ALA A 240 -27.11 29.31 24.18
N HIS A 241 -27.93 28.83 25.00
CA HIS A 241 -29.07 29.42 25.71
C HIS A 241 -30.03 28.32 26.15
#